data_f4de49c6a6703c4b171dde0ad80e0703
#
_entry.id   f4de49c6a6703c4b171dde0ad80e0703
#
_cell.length_a   1.000
_cell.length_b   1.000
_cell.length_c   1.000
_cell.angle_alpha   90.00
_cell.angle_beta   90.00
_cell.angle_gamma   90.00
#
_symmetry.space_group_name_H-M   'P 1'
#
loop_
_entity.id
_entity.type
_entity.pdbx_description
1 polymer ?
#
loop_
_entity_poly.entity_id
_entity_poly.type
_entity_poly.pdbx_seq_one_letter_code
_entity_poly.pdbx_strand_id
1 'polypeptide(L)'
;MLFPVASSANEGLLVMQENAADWVMPTGNYANHRYSKLGHINKGNVGDLQVAWTFSTGVLRGHEGGPLIIGDTMYVHTPFPNIVYALDLNADGRIIWKYEPKQDPDTIPVMCCDTVNRGPAYGDGKIILHQADTTVVALD
;
A
#
# COMPACT_ATOMS: atom_id res chain seq x y z
N MET A 1 -31.71 15.60 -17.67
CA MET A 1 -31.73 14.33 -16.95
C MET A 1 -30.28 13.80 -16.96
N LEU A 2 -29.54 14.00 -15.87
CA LEU A 2 -28.16 13.50 -15.76
C LEU A 2 -28.22 12.06 -15.29
N PHE A 3 -27.83 11.13 -16.12
CA PHE A 3 -27.62 9.74 -15.70
C PHE A 3 -26.33 9.67 -14.87
N PRO A 4 -26.32 9.03 -13.69
CA PRO A 4 -25.08 8.77 -13.00
C PRO A 4 -24.21 7.85 -13.89
N VAL A 5 -23.03 8.34 -14.28
CA VAL A 5 -22.00 7.49 -14.86
C VAL A 5 -21.50 6.63 -13.71
N ALA A 6 -21.89 5.36 -13.68
CA ALA A 6 -21.31 4.40 -12.76
C ALA A 6 -19.80 4.33 -13.06
N SER A 7 -18.97 4.67 -12.07
CA SER A 7 -17.52 4.59 -12.22
C SER A 7 -17.12 3.11 -12.28
N SER A 8 -16.66 2.65 -13.43
CA SER A 8 -16.18 1.27 -13.64
C SER A 8 -14.96 0.91 -12.75
N ALA A 9 -14.25 1.91 -12.23
CA ALA A 9 -13.11 1.70 -11.33
C ALA A 9 -13.48 1.00 -10.00
N ASN A 10 -14.69 1.25 -9.49
CA ASN A 10 -15.15 0.61 -8.25
C ASN A 10 -15.53 -0.87 -8.43
N GLU A 11 -16.01 -1.26 -9.61
CA GLU A 11 -16.40 -2.66 -9.88
C GLU A 11 -15.17 -3.59 -9.89
N GLY A 12 -14.06 -3.14 -10.47
CA GLY A 12 -12.80 -3.91 -10.45
C GLY A 12 -12.30 -4.19 -9.03
N LEU A 13 -12.32 -3.18 -8.16
CA LEU A 13 -11.90 -3.34 -6.75
C LEU A 13 -12.85 -4.24 -5.96
N LEU A 14 -14.15 -4.19 -6.24
CA LEU A 14 -15.12 -5.09 -5.61
C LEU A 14 -14.85 -6.56 -5.94
N VAL A 15 -14.41 -6.84 -7.16
CA VAL A 15 -14.00 -8.20 -7.56
C VAL A 15 -12.67 -8.58 -6.92
N MET A 16 -11.66 -7.71 -6.98
CA MET A 16 -10.32 -7.99 -6.47
C MET A 16 -10.30 -8.24 -4.96
N GLN A 17 -11.09 -7.51 -4.17
CA GLN A 17 -11.15 -7.72 -2.71
C GLN A 17 -11.66 -9.11 -2.29
N GLU A 18 -12.31 -9.85 -3.20
CA GLU A 18 -12.74 -11.23 -2.94
C GLU A 18 -11.61 -12.25 -3.11
N ASN A 19 -10.53 -11.90 -3.81
CA ASN A 19 -9.34 -12.71 -3.90
C ASN A 19 -8.55 -12.63 -2.59
N ALA A 20 -8.42 -13.74 -1.88
CA ALA A 20 -7.73 -13.79 -0.59
C ALA A 20 -6.22 -13.47 -0.68
N ALA A 21 -5.61 -13.60 -1.86
CA ALA A 21 -4.20 -13.28 -2.09
C ALA A 21 -3.95 -11.78 -2.27
N ASP A 22 -4.97 -11.02 -2.64
CA ASP A 22 -4.87 -9.57 -2.81
C ASP A 22 -5.20 -8.81 -1.52
N TRP A 23 -4.54 -7.68 -1.31
CA TRP A 23 -4.83 -6.72 -0.25
C TRP A 23 -4.92 -5.33 -0.85
N VAL A 24 -6.06 -5.06 -1.49
CA VAL A 24 -6.24 -3.94 -2.43
C VAL A 24 -6.45 -2.58 -1.79
N MET A 25 -6.59 -2.54 -0.47
CA MET A 25 -6.71 -1.29 0.30
C MET A 25 -6.18 -1.49 1.72
N PRO A 26 -5.83 -0.42 2.46
CA PRO A 26 -5.19 -0.53 3.79
C PRO A 26 -5.97 -1.37 4.81
N THR A 27 -7.28 -1.50 4.63
CA THR A 27 -8.17 -2.26 5.51
C THR A 27 -8.61 -3.60 4.92
N GLY A 28 -8.05 -3.99 3.78
CA GLY A 28 -8.31 -5.22 3.06
C GLY A 28 -9.53 -5.15 2.15
N ASN A 29 -10.64 -4.58 2.62
CA ASN A 29 -11.89 -4.48 1.88
C ASN A 29 -12.71 -3.25 2.27
N TYR A 30 -13.75 -2.93 1.49
CA TYR A 30 -14.65 -1.80 1.73
C TYR A 30 -15.41 -1.88 3.06
N ALA A 31 -15.57 -3.08 3.64
CA ALA A 31 -16.20 -3.26 4.94
C ALA A 31 -15.24 -3.01 6.12
N ASN A 32 -13.97 -2.63 5.86
CA ASN A 32 -12.95 -2.38 6.88
C ASN A 32 -12.67 -3.56 7.81
N HIS A 33 -12.77 -4.78 7.33
CA HIS A 33 -12.66 -5.95 8.19
C HIS A 33 -11.25 -6.17 8.74
N ARG A 34 -10.20 -5.76 8.03
CA ARG A 34 -8.78 -6.01 8.39
C ARG A 34 -8.52 -7.49 8.69
N TYR A 35 -9.22 -8.35 7.99
CA TYR A 35 -9.16 -9.79 8.18
C TYR A 35 -8.75 -10.48 6.87
N SER A 36 -7.73 -11.32 6.96
CA SER A 36 -7.30 -12.15 5.83
C SER A 36 -8.09 -13.47 5.81
N LYS A 37 -8.58 -13.84 4.63
CA LYS A 37 -9.22 -15.14 4.39
C LYS A 37 -8.19 -16.28 4.18
N LEU A 38 -6.87 -15.97 4.16
CA LEU A 38 -5.80 -16.98 4.03
C LEU A 38 -5.76 -17.88 5.25
N GLY A 39 -5.71 -19.18 5.02
CA GLY A 39 -5.73 -20.22 6.08
C GLY A 39 -4.39 -20.92 6.31
N HIS A 40 -3.31 -20.50 5.64
CA HIS A 40 -2.00 -21.14 5.77
C HIS A 40 -1.39 -21.01 7.17
N ILE A 41 -1.64 -19.90 7.85
CA ILE A 41 -1.23 -19.68 9.23
C ILE A 41 -2.42 -19.95 10.14
N ASN A 42 -2.24 -20.83 11.11
CA ASN A 42 -3.28 -21.26 12.04
C ASN A 42 -2.67 -21.62 13.41
N LYS A 43 -3.52 -21.98 14.37
CA LYS A 43 -3.10 -22.30 15.75
C LYS A 43 -2.10 -23.47 15.84
N GLY A 44 -2.07 -24.35 14.84
CA GLY A 44 -1.19 -25.53 14.82
C GLY A 44 0.22 -25.21 14.33
N ASN A 45 0.42 -24.10 13.60
CA ASN A 45 1.72 -23.80 12.99
C ASN A 45 2.23 -22.36 13.24
N VAL A 46 1.46 -21.51 13.92
CA VAL A 46 1.86 -20.12 14.18
C VAL A 46 3.16 -20.02 15.02
N GLY A 47 3.45 -21.03 15.85
CA GLY A 47 4.69 -21.11 16.64
C GLY A 47 5.94 -21.38 15.80
N ASP A 48 5.79 -21.88 14.59
CA ASP A 48 6.88 -22.27 13.69
C ASP A 48 7.21 -21.18 12.66
N LEU A 49 6.56 -20.01 12.76
CA LEU A 49 6.80 -18.90 11.83
C LEU A 49 8.26 -18.42 11.90
N GLN A 50 8.85 -18.23 10.73
CA GLN A 50 10.19 -17.68 10.56
C GLN A 50 10.15 -16.50 9.60
N VAL A 51 11.14 -15.60 9.73
CA VAL A 51 11.32 -14.49 8.79
C VAL A 51 11.74 -15.08 7.44
N ALA A 52 10.92 -14.89 6.41
CA ALA A 52 11.25 -15.31 5.05
C ALA A 52 12.26 -14.34 4.41
N TRP A 53 12.02 -13.05 4.53
CA TRP A 53 12.91 -12.00 4.04
C TRP A 53 12.63 -10.68 4.77
N THR A 54 13.50 -9.70 4.59
CA THR A 54 13.37 -8.36 5.15
C THR A 54 13.62 -7.31 4.08
N PHE A 55 12.95 -6.18 4.20
CA PHE A 55 13.14 -5.03 3.31
C PHE A 55 13.39 -3.76 4.12
N SER A 56 14.45 -3.01 3.77
CA SER A 56 14.74 -1.72 4.38
C SER A 56 14.27 -0.59 3.48
N THR A 57 13.39 0.26 3.98
CA THR A 57 12.89 1.43 3.25
C THR A 57 13.91 2.57 3.16
N GLY A 58 14.95 2.55 4.00
CA GLY A 58 15.94 3.62 4.09
C GLY A 58 15.47 4.88 4.81
N VAL A 59 14.24 4.90 5.37
CA VAL A 59 13.68 6.05 6.07
C VAL A 59 13.49 5.73 7.56
N LEU A 60 14.18 6.48 8.43
CA LEU A 60 14.16 6.29 9.90
C LEU A 60 13.09 7.18 10.55
N ARG A 61 11.83 6.95 10.22
CA ARG A 61 10.66 7.66 10.77
C ARG A 61 9.53 6.68 10.99
N GLY A 62 8.47 7.09 11.70
CA GLY A 62 7.32 6.26 11.98
C GLY A 62 6.59 5.80 10.70
N HIS A 63 6.52 4.49 10.47
CA HIS A 63 5.78 3.88 9.36
C HIS A 63 4.42 3.41 9.87
N GLU A 64 3.37 4.13 9.53
CA GLU A 64 2.01 3.85 10.01
C GLU A 64 1.05 3.32 8.94
N GLY A 65 1.47 3.31 7.67
CA GLY A 65 0.68 2.77 6.57
C GLY A 65 0.93 1.30 6.32
N GLY A 66 -0.13 0.56 6.00
CA GLY A 66 -0.04 -0.83 5.58
C GLY A 66 0.37 -0.94 4.10
N PRO A 67 1.05 -2.04 3.70
CA PRO A 67 1.30 -2.32 2.30
C PRO A 67 0.01 -2.68 1.56
N LEU A 68 0.00 -2.50 0.23
CA LEU A 68 -0.98 -3.10 -0.66
C LEU A 68 -0.35 -4.30 -1.36
N ILE A 69 -1.18 -5.29 -1.70
CA ILE A 69 -0.76 -6.48 -2.47
C ILE A 69 -1.73 -6.62 -3.63
N ILE A 70 -1.19 -6.57 -4.85
CA ILE A 70 -1.93 -6.71 -6.09
C ILE A 70 -1.24 -7.78 -6.92
N GLY A 71 -1.84 -8.95 -7.01
CA GLY A 71 -1.18 -10.11 -7.60
C GLY A 71 0.13 -10.44 -6.87
N ASP A 72 1.22 -10.57 -7.61
CA ASP A 72 2.54 -10.89 -7.05
C ASP A 72 3.38 -9.66 -6.66
N THR A 73 2.76 -8.47 -6.60
CA THR A 73 3.46 -7.23 -6.27
C THR A 73 2.99 -6.66 -4.94
N MET A 74 3.94 -6.39 -4.05
CA MET A 74 3.70 -5.64 -2.82
C MET A 74 4.13 -4.19 -3.01
N TYR A 75 3.22 -3.26 -2.70
CA TYR A 75 3.51 -1.83 -2.71
C TYR A 75 3.71 -1.33 -1.29
N VAL A 76 4.92 -0.83 -1.02
CA VAL A 76 5.33 -0.26 0.27
C VAL A 76 5.61 1.22 0.07
N HIS A 77 5.13 2.05 0.98
CA HIS A 77 5.42 3.47 0.99
C HIS A 77 6.14 3.87 2.27
N THR A 78 6.74 5.06 2.26
CA THR A 78 7.42 5.61 3.43
C THR A 78 6.67 6.83 3.98
N PRO A 79 6.93 7.21 5.25
CA PRO A 79 6.69 8.58 5.70
C PRO A 79 7.46 9.56 4.80
N PHE A 80 7.48 10.86 5.12
CA PHE A 80 8.28 11.81 4.35
C PHE A 80 9.69 11.24 4.06
N PRO A 81 10.17 11.26 2.80
CA PRO A 81 9.68 11.99 1.64
C PRO A 81 8.65 11.24 0.77
N ASN A 82 7.92 10.26 1.30
CA ASN A 82 6.86 9.51 0.62
C ASN A 82 7.35 8.68 -0.58
N ILE A 83 8.43 7.96 -0.38
CA ILE A 83 8.94 7.01 -1.38
C ILE A 83 7.93 5.87 -1.53
N VAL A 84 7.76 5.38 -2.75
CA VAL A 84 6.97 4.17 -3.02
C VAL A 84 7.87 3.12 -3.68
N TYR A 85 7.75 1.89 -3.20
CA TYR A 85 8.42 0.72 -3.76
C TYR A 85 7.38 -0.27 -4.27
N ALA A 86 7.60 -0.81 -5.45
CA ALA A 86 6.96 -2.04 -5.90
C ALA A 86 7.95 -3.20 -5.72
N LEU A 87 7.55 -4.21 -4.96
CA LEU A 87 8.37 -5.35 -4.58
C LEU A 87 7.81 -6.64 -5.18
N ASP A 88 8.66 -7.45 -5.76
CA ASP A 88 8.34 -8.76 -6.34
C ASP A 88 8.24 -9.81 -5.21
N LEU A 89 7.07 -10.34 -4.95
CA LEU A 89 6.84 -11.37 -3.93
C LEU A 89 7.40 -12.73 -4.31
N ASN A 90 7.63 -12.98 -5.61
CA ASN A 90 8.24 -14.23 -6.11
C ASN A 90 9.78 -14.17 -6.09
N ALA A 91 10.37 -13.04 -5.70
CA ALA A 91 11.82 -12.82 -5.65
C ALA A 91 12.27 -12.13 -4.36
N ASP A 92 11.76 -12.62 -3.21
CA ASP A 92 12.13 -12.19 -1.86
C ASP A 92 12.08 -10.67 -1.65
N GLY A 93 11.08 -10.00 -2.24
CA GLY A 93 10.91 -8.57 -2.13
C GLY A 93 11.89 -7.75 -2.96
N ARG A 94 12.42 -8.30 -4.05
CA ARG A 94 13.25 -7.55 -5.00
C ARG A 94 12.47 -6.34 -5.53
N ILE A 95 13.15 -5.18 -5.58
CA ILE A 95 12.55 -3.96 -6.11
C ILE A 95 12.29 -4.12 -7.61
N ILE A 96 11.03 -4.00 -8.02
CA ILE A 96 10.61 -3.89 -9.41
C ILE A 96 10.84 -2.46 -9.89
N TRP A 97 10.29 -1.51 -9.14
CA TRP A 97 10.53 -0.08 -9.34
C TRP A 97 10.45 0.70 -8.02
N LYS A 98 10.99 1.90 -8.04
CA LYS A 98 11.00 2.86 -6.95
C LYS A 98 10.57 4.23 -7.48
N TYR A 99 9.64 4.85 -6.82
CA TYR A 99 9.33 6.27 -6.98
C TYR A 99 9.88 7.05 -5.78
N GLU A 100 10.67 8.06 -6.04
CA GLU A 100 11.29 8.91 -5.01
C GLU A 100 11.04 10.38 -5.34
N PRO A 101 10.01 11.01 -4.73
CA PRO A 101 9.69 12.40 -5.00
C PRO A 101 10.74 13.35 -4.40
N LYS A 102 10.92 14.49 -5.06
CA LYS A 102 11.66 15.62 -4.49
C LYS A 102 10.65 16.55 -3.83
N GLN A 103 10.45 16.38 -2.54
CA GLN A 103 9.58 17.24 -1.76
C GLN A 103 10.39 18.33 -1.02
N ASP A 104 9.74 19.46 -0.79
CA ASP A 104 10.32 20.56 -0.02
C ASP A 104 10.38 20.16 1.48
N PRO A 105 11.57 20.12 2.11
CA PRO A 105 11.71 19.81 3.52
C PRO A 105 11.01 20.83 4.43
N ASP A 106 10.71 22.02 3.96
CA ASP A 106 9.93 23.03 4.70
C ASP A 106 8.47 22.60 4.94
N THR A 107 8.03 21.51 4.30
CA THR A 107 6.78 20.84 4.61
C THR A 107 6.80 20.17 6.00
N ILE A 108 7.96 19.68 6.46
CA ILE A 108 8.08 18.92 7.71
C ILE A 108 7.57 19.68 8.94
N PRO A 109 7.89 20.97 9.16
CA PRO A 109 7.43 21.69 10.33
C PRO A 109 5.92 21.86 10.47
N VAL A 110 5.16 21.71 9.38
CA VAL A 110 3.70 21.81 9.37
C VAL A 110 3.00 20.45 9.39
N MET A 111 3.75 19.37 9.35
CA MET A 111 3.19 18.01 9.49
C MET A 111 2.84 17.72 10.95
N CYS A 112 1.79 16.91 11.14
CA CYS A 112 1.44 16.36 12.44
C CYS A 112 2.06 14.96 12.63
N CYS A 113 2.29 14.59 13.89
CA CYS A 113 2.42 13.18 14.31
C CYS A 113 3.65 12.49 13.69
N ASP A 114 4.83 13.06 13.87
CA ASP A 114 6.03 12.75 13.10
C ASP A 114 5.80 13.13 11.61
N THR A 115 6.28 12.40 10.66
CA THR A 115 6.13 12.67 9.24
C THR A 115 5.36 11.55 8.52
N VAL A 116 4.37 11.00 9.22
CA VAL A 116 3.68 9.77 8.80
C VAL A 116 2.85 9.95 7.53
N ASN A 117 2.71 8.87 6.78
CA ASN A 117 1.76 8.73 5.69
C ASN A 117 0.92 7.46 5.92
N ARG A 118 -0.38 7.54 5.73
CA ARG A 118 -1.32 6.45 6.02
C ARG A 118 -1.43 5.41 4.92
N GLY A 119 -0.80 5.63 3.79
CA GLY A 119 -0.69 4.65 2.73
C GLY A 119 -1.30 5.08 1.40
N PRO A 120 -0.96 4.32 0.35
CA PRO A 120 -1.51 4.52 -0.97
C PRO A 120 -2.91 3.93 -1.12
N ALA A 121 -3.60 4.37 -2.14
CA ALA A 121 -4.78 3.70 -2.68
C ALA A 121 -4.42 3.02 -4.01
N TYR A 122 -5.20 2.00 -4.39
CA TYR A 122 -5.12 1.39 -5.72
C TYR A 122 -6.41 1.63 -6.48
N GLY A 123 -6.29 1.93 -7.75
CA GLY A 123 -7.43 2.08 -8.64
C GLY A 123 -6.99 2.27 -10.08
N ASP A 124 -7.75 1.69 -11.00
CA ASP A 124 -7.52 1.79 -12.44
C ASP A 124 -6.07 1.45 -12.86
N GLY A 125 -5.53 0.37 -12.28
CA GLY A 125 -4.16 -0.09 -12.54
C GLY A 125 -3.05 0.77 -11.93
N LYS A 126 -3.38 1.77 -11.11
CA LYS A 126 -2.42 2.75 -10.58
C LYS A 126 -2.34 2.72 -9.07
N ILE A 127 -1.15 3.02 -8.57
CA ILE A 127 -0.92 3.34 -7.16
C ILE A 127 -1.05 4.85 -6.98
N ILE A 128 -2.00 5.27 -6.17
CA ILE A 128 -2.32 6.68 -5.93
C ILE A 128 -1.86 7.05 -4.54
N LEU A 129 -1.00 8.05 -4.43
CA LEU A 129 -0.46 8.53 -3.16
C LEU A 129 -0.68 10.03 -3.00
N HIS A 130 -1.19 10.42 -1.84
CA HIS A 130 -1.18 11.80 -1.39
C HIS A 130 0.12 12.06 -0.62
N GLN A 131 0.91 13.02 -1.08
CA GLN A 131 2.21 13.37 -0.51
C GLN A 131 2.09 14.48 0.53
N ALA A 132 3.13 14.66 1.33
CA ALA A 132 3.17 15.65 2.41
C ALA A 132 3.05 17.10 1.92
N ASP A 133 3.56 17.39 0.72
CA ASP A 133 3.50 18.71 0.07
C ASP A 133 2.16 18.99 -0.63
N THR A 134 1.12 18.21 -0.32
CA THR A 134 -0.23 18.27 -0.89
C THR A 134 -0.36 17.79 -2.35
N THR A 135 0.71 17.31 -2.95
CA THR A 135 0.67 16.70 -4.29
C THR A 135 -0.01 15.34 -4.23
N VAL A 136 -0.84 15.02 -5.22
CA VAL A 136 -1.37 13.69 -5.46
C VAL A 136 -0.71 13.12 -6.71
N VAL A 137 -0.12 11.95 -6.59
CA VAL A 137 0.51 11.23 -7.71
C VAL A 137 -0.22 9.93 -7.99
N ALA A 138 -0.24 9.53 -9.26
CA ALA A 138 -0.70 8.23 -9.71
C ALA A 138 0.45 7.57 -10.47
N LEU A 139 0.86 6.40 -10.02
CA LEU A 139 2.02 5.65 -10.50
C LEU A 139 1.53 4.38 -11.21
N ASP A 140 2.07 4.08 -12.39
CA ASP A 140 1.79 2.88 -13.18
C ASP A 140 2.73 1.72 -12.79
#